data_5a34f1d66a396626c7efb0c2f237183f
#
_entry.id   5a34f1d66a396626c7efb0c2f237183f
#
_cell.length_a   1.000
_cell.length_b   1.000
_cell.length_c   1.000
_cell.angle_alpha   90.00
_cell.angle_beta   90.00
_cell.angle_gamma   90.00
#
_symmetry.space_group_name_H-M   'P 1'
#
loop_
_entity.id
_entity.type
_entity.pdbx_description
1 polymer ?
#
loop_
_entity_poly.entity_id
_entity_poly.type
_entity_poly.pdbx_seq_one_letter_code
_entity_poly.pdbx_strand_id
1 'polypeptide(L)'
;EMNGIGFQDLDEIWWLESVGGHHWMAKRVPDDAYVVVPNQQGIDYFDFKDALGEGKNHLCSADLADFIRENHLDLGLDGVDPAEAEDFDVRAALGSHSDADHCYNTPRAWYMLRCLNPTTFVWDGPDADFTPESDDLPWCMVPERKITVEDVKYVLSSYYQGTEYNPYNRHGDLSRRGMYRPIGINRNNFVAITQLRPYMPHDLQGVEWIAVGSNTFNEVVPFYTHINATPAYLANTTGDVTTESFYWANRIVAAMADAHYPACLAHVERYQLALSTAGHAMLKRFDEQYLAAPEKDAAAYLTACNQQLADKARKLTDDLLSKVLFSASMEMKNGFARSDS
;
A
#
# COMPACT_ATOMS: atom_id res chain seq x y z
N GLU A 1 -12.49 5.70 14.23
CA GLU A 1 -11.69 5.24 13.07
C GLU A 1 -11.24 3.82 13.34
N MET A 2 -11.46 2.94 12.39
CA MET A 2 -10.92 1.59 12.43
C MET A 2 -9.48 1.62 11.93
N ASN A 3 -8.58 1.02 12.68
CA ASN A 3 -7.17 0.88 12.31
C ASN A 3 -6.86 -0.60 12.18
N GLY A 4 -6.20 -0.96 11.09
CA GLY A 4 -5.71 -2.32 10.85
C GLY A 4 -4.19 -2.36 10.88
N ILE A 5 -3.65 -3.48 11.31
CA ILE A 5 -2.20 -3.71 11.40
C ILE A 5 -1.89 -5.15 10.97
N GLY A 6 -0.89 -5.30 10.08
CA GLY A 6 -0.31 -6.59 9.73
C GLY A 6 0.84 -6.94 10.65
N PHE A 7 0.86 -8.16 11.16
CA PHE A 7 1.98 -8.75 11.88
C PHE A 7 2.53 -9.92 11.08
N GLN A 8 3.82 -9.95 10.87
CA GLN A 8 4.47 -11.01 10.09
C GLN A 8 5.76 -11.44 10.77
N ASP A 9 5.95 -12.74 10.87
CA ASP A 9 7.26 -13.37 11.12
C ASP A 9 7.66 -14.28 9.95
N LEU A 10 8.54 -15.27 10.16
CA LEU A 10 8.99 -16.18 9.12
C LEU A 10 8.00 -17.32 8.83
N ASP A 11 7.05 -17.54 9.71
CA ASP A 11 6.16 -18.70 9.70
C ASP A 11 4.72 -18.33 9.40
N GLU A 12 4.26 -17.14 9.84
CA GLU A 12 2.86 -16.75 9.69
C GLU A 12 2.65 -15.22 9.55
N ILE A 13 1.47 -14.87 9.06
CA ILE A 13 0.98 -13.49 8.94
C ILE A 13 -0.38 -13.39 9.60
N TRP A 14 -0.57 -12.35 10.42
CA TRP A 14 -1.83 -12.01 11.07
C TRP A 14 -2.26 -10.61 10.68
N TRP A 15 -3.55 -10.45 10.48
CA TRP A 15 -4.17 -9.13 10.32
C TRP A 15 -5.05 -8.83 11.51
N LEU A 16 -4.79 -7.70 12.18
CA LEU A 16 -5.55 -7.23 13.33
C LEU A 16 -6.31 -5.96 12.99
N GLU A 17 -7.56 -5.87 13.44
CA GLU A 17 -8.42 -4.69 13.32
C GLU A 17 -9.00 -4.29 14.67
N SER A 18 -9.06 -2.96 14.91
CA SER A 18 -9.81 -2.41 16.04
C SER A 18 -11.28 -2.31 15.68
N VAL A 19 -12.17 -2.67 16.62
CA VAL A 19 -13.64 -2.70 16.41
C VAL A 19 -14.37 -1.62 17.20
N GLY A 20 -13.66 -0.81 17.93
CA GLY A 20 -14.21 0.27 18.76
C GLY A 20 -13.77 0.16 20.22
N GLY A 21 -13.56 1.30 20.86
CA GLY A 21 -13.04 1.34 22.23
C GLY A 21 -11.71 0.59 22.37
N HIS A 22 -11.68 -0.41 23.21
CA HIS A 22 -10.53 -1.30 23.41
C HIS A 22 -10.70 -2.67 22.70
N HIS A 23 -11.82 -2.88 21.99
CA HIS A 23 -12.11 -4.14 21.32
C HIS A 23 -11.31 -4.27 20.03
N TRP A 24 -10.82 -5.47 19.78
CA TRP A 24 -10.06 -5.82 18.59
C TRP A 24 -10.30 -7.27 18.20
N MET A 25 -10.06 -7.57 16.94
CA MET A 25 -10.01 -8.92 16.39
C MET A 25 -8.81 -9.09 15.48
N ALA A 26 -8.29 -10.31 15.41
CA ALA A 26 -7.21 -10.66 14.49
C ALA A 26 -7.49 -12.01 13.84
N LYS A 27 -7.15 -12.11 12.57
CA LYS A 27 -7.34 -13.33 11.77
C LYS A 27 -6.02 -13.68 11.07
N ARG A 28 -5.63 -14.96 11.14
CA ARG A 28 -4.45 -15.46 10.44
C ARG A 28 -4.71 -15.44 8.93
N VAL A 29 -3.77 -14.91 8.18
CA VAL A 29 -3.81 -14.94 6.72
C VAL A 29 -3.33 -16.31 6.26
N PRO A 30 -4.02 -17.03 5.36
CA PRO A 30 -3.52 -18.28 4.80
C PRO A 30 -2.17 -18.11 4.10
N ASP A 31 -1.31 -19.12 4.15
CA ASP A 31 0.10 -19.03 3.72
C ASP A 31 0.28 -18.75 2.23
N ASP A 32 -0.73 -19.03 1.41
CA ASP A 32 -0.74 -18.82 -0.04
C ASP A 32 -1.60 -17.64 -0.49
N ALA A 33 -2.11 -16.83 0.47
CA ALA A 33 -3.07 -15.78 0.20
C ALA A 33 -2.55 -14.37 0.53
N TYR A 34 -3.28 -13.38 0.08
CA TYR A 34 -3.10 -11.98 0.45
C TYR A 34 -4.41 -11.37 0.92
N VAL A 35 -4.33 -10.26 1.63
CA VAL A 35 -5.49 -9.48 2.07
C VAL A 35 -5.44 -8.07 1.50
N VAL A 36 -6.63 -7.49 1.28
CA VAL A 36 -6.79 -6.09 0.87
C VAL A 36 -7.73 -5.42 1.86
N VAL A 37 -7.24 -4.38 2.51
CA VAL A 37 -8.00 -3.66 3.54
C VAL A 37 -7.91 -2.15 3.29
N PRO A 38 -9.01 -1.50 2.84
CA PRO A 38 -9.13 -0.05 2.78
C PRO A 38 -9.41 0.52 4.19
N ASN A 39 -9.80 1.81 4.29
CA ASN A 39 -10.18 2.41 5.56
C ASN A 39 -11.59 1.98 6.01
N GLN A 40 -11.86 0.69 6.04
CA GLN A 40 -13.10 0.08 6.53
C GLN A 40 -12.79 -1.31 7.10
N GLN A 41 -13.77 -1.96 7.75
CA GLN A 41 -13.63 -3.33 8.24
C GLN A 41 -13.27 -4.26 7.08
N GLY A 42 -12.16 -4.96 7.19
CA GLY A 42 -11.68 -5.90 6.17
C GLY A 42 -12.10 -7.33 6.47
N ILE A 43 -11.81 -7.81 7.69
CA ILE A 43 -12.18 -9.17 8.11
C ILE A 43 -13.66 -9.39 7.87
N ASP A 44 -13.98 -10.43 7.10
CA ASP A 44 -15.32 -10.83 6.74
C ASP A 44 -15.91 -11.80 7.76
N TYR A 45 -15.62 -13.10 7.62
CA TYR A 45 -16.10 -14.13 8.53
C TYR A 45 -15.09 -14.39 9.65
N PHE A 46 -15.62 -14.58 10.86
CA PHE A 46 -14.82 -14.74 12.07
C PHE A 46 -15.34 -15.88 12.94
N ASP A 47 -14.43 -16.72 13.40
CA ASP A 47 -14.71 -17.85 14.29
C ASP A 47 -14.40 -17.45 15.74
N PHE A 48 -15.45 -17.08 16.48
CA PHE A 48 -15.34 -16.72 17.90
C PHE A 48 -15.02 -17.90 18.80
N LYS A 49 -15.45 -19.10 18.42
CA LYS A 49 -15.14 -20.31 19.20
C LYS A 49 -13.66 -20.65 19.14
N ASP A 50 -13.02 -20.50 17.97
CA ASP A 50 -11.57 -20.58 17.87
C ASP A 50 -10.91 -19.45 18.66
N ALA A 51 -11.33 -18.21 18.47
CA ALA A 51 -10.72 -17.02 19.07
C ALA A 51 -10.75 -17.02 20.60
N LEU A 52 -11.82 -17.50 21.20
CA LEU A 52 -11.99 -17.62 22.65
C LEU A 52 -11.51 -18.98 23.20
N GLY A 53 -11.18 -19.93 22.31
CA GLY A 53 -10.75 -21.29 22.64
C GLY A 53 -9.26 -21.51 22.36
N GLU A 54 -8.93 -22.16 21.25
CA GLU A 54 -7.56 -22.56 20.90
C GLU A 54 -6.73 -21.39 20.34
N GLY A 55 -7.37 -20.40 19.72
CA GLY A 55 -6.72 -19.24 19.12
C GLY A 55 -5.82 -19.58 17.93
N LYS A 56 -6.20 -20.59 17.15
CA LYS A 56 -5.35 -21.11 16.07
C LYS A 56 -5.29 -20.20 14.87
N ASN A 57 -6.45 -19.67 14.45
CA ASN A 57 -6.56 -18.80 13.27
C ASN A 57 -7.28 -17.48 13.57
N HIS A 58 -7.88 -17.36 14.75
CA HIS A 58 -8.62 -16.19 15.18
C HIS A 58 -8.25 -15.83 16.61
N LEU A 59 -8.11 -14.53 16.88
CA LEU A 59 -7.85 -13.97 18.21
C LEU A 59 -8.69 -12.72 18.39
N CYS A 60 -9.20 -12.47 19.59
CA CYS A 60 -9.93 -11.23 19.89
C CYS A 60 -9.76 -10.79 21.33
N SER A 61 -10.19 -9.57 21.64
CA SER A 61 -10.36 -9.15 23.05
C SER A 61 -11.39 -10.03 23.74
N ALA A 62 -11.12 -10.39 24.99
CA ALA A 62 -11.88 -11.39 25.74
C ALA A 62 -13.37 -11.05 25.91
N ASP A 63 -13.72 -9.78 25.85
CA ASP A 63 -15.07 -9.24 26.03
C ASP A 63 -15.75 -8.81 24.71
N LEU A 64 -15.16 -9.12 23.53
CA LEU A 64 -15.74 -8.73 22.25
C LEU A 64 -17.10 -9.39 21.98
N ALA A 65 -17.26 -10.67 22.33
CA ALA A 65 -18.53 -11.36 22.18
C ALA A 65 -19.64 -10.74 23.07
N ASP A 66 -19.31 -10.37 24.31
CA ASP A 66 -20.22 -9.65 25.20
C ASP A 66 -20.59 -8.27 24.65
N PHE A 67 -19.61 -7.54 24.14
CA PHE A 67 -19.83 -6.24 23.49
C PHE A 67 -20.82 -6.35 22.31
N ILE A 68 -20.64 -7.36 21.46
CA ILE A 68 -21.55 -7.61 20.32
C ILE A 68 -22.96 -7.88 20.82
N ARG A 69 -23.12 -8.74 21.82
CA ARG A 69 -24.43 -9.10 22.40
C ARG A 69 -25.11 -7.90 23.06
N GLU A 70 -24.39 -7.17 23.90
CA GLU A 70 -24.93 -6.04 24.68
C GLU A 70 -25.34 -4.87 23.80
N ASN A 71 -24.72 -4.71 22.64
CA ASN A 71 -25.03 -3.64 21.68
C ASN A 71 -25.93 -4.09 20.53
N HIS A 72 -26.45 -5.33 20.58
CA HIS A 72 -27.34 -5.89 19.57
C HIS A 72 -26.72 -5.89 18.15
N LEU A 73 -25.44 -6.21 18.07
CA LEU A 73 -24.68 -6.33 16.84
C LEU A 73 -24.61 -7.78 16.32
N ASP A 74 -25.34 -8.68 16.95
CA ASP A 74 -25.44 -10.12 16.65
C ASP A 74 -26.45 -10.41 15.52
N LEU A 75 -26.72 -9.45 14.68
CA LEU A 75 -27.58 -9.61 13.51
C LEU A 75 -27.00 -10.68 12.56
N GLY A 76 -27.83 -11.64 12.18
CA GLY A 76 -27.43 -12.76 11.33
C GLY A 76 -26.97 -14.02 12.08
N LEU A 77 -26.89 -14.00 13.42
CA LEU A 77 -26.58 -15.19 14.21
C LEU A 77 -27.82 -16.06 14.57
N ASP A 78 -29.04 -15.61 14.22
CA ASP A 78 -30.30 -16.35 14.42
C ASP A 78 -30.45 -16.92 15.85
N GLY A 79 -29.99 -16.18 16.85
CA GLY A 79 -30.06 -16.56 18.26
C GLY A 79 -28.90 -17.44 18.76
N VAL A 80 -27.88 -17.66 17.95
CA VAL A 80 -26.59 -18.25 18.40
C VAL A 80 -25.84 -17.22 19.25
N ASP A 81 -25.28 -17.66 20.39
CA ASP A 81 -24.41 -16.79 21.19
C ASP A 81 -23.16 -16.42 20.38
N PRO A 82 -22.81 -15.12 20.26
CA PRO A 82 -21.59 -14.69 19.56
C PRO A 82 -20.33 -15.49 19.97
N ALA A 83 -20.18 -15.84 21.23
CA ALA A 83 -19.04 -16.61 21.74
C ALA A 83 -18.95 -18.05 21.18
N GLU A 84 -20.05 -18.61 20.68
CA GLU A 84 -20.14 -19.96 20.12
C GLU A 84 -20.20 -19.96 18.58
N ALA A 85 -20.14 -18.79 17.94
CA ALA A 85 -20.23 -18.65 16.50
C ALA A 85 -18.91 -19.07 15.83
N GLU A 86 -19.00 -19.95 14.83
CA GLU A 86 -17.86 -20.43 14.03
C GLU A 86 -17.71 -19.69 12.69
N ASP A 87 -18.77 -19.02 12.23
CA ASP A 87 -18.81 -18.36 10.92
C ASP A 87 -19.70 -17.10 10.98
N PHE A 88 -19.24 -16.09 11.70
CA PHE A 88 -19.97 -14.85 11.88
C PHE A 88 -19.47 -13.77 10.93
N ASP A 89 -20.33 -13.20 10.10
CA ASP A 89 -20.02 -12.08 9.23
C ASP A 89 -19.86 -10.80 10.06
N VAL A 90 -18.65 -10.61 10.57
CA VAL A 90 -18.29 -9.43 11.38
C VAL A 90 -18.23 -8.16 10.57
N ARG A 91 -17.98 -8.25 9.26
CA ARG A 91 -17.99 -7.07 8.37
C ARG A 91 -19.41 -6.53 8.24
N ALA A 92 -20.39 -7.38 8.01
CA ALA A 92 -21.78 -6.97 7.95
C ALA A 92 -22.29 -6.39 9.28
N ALA A 93 -21.82 -6.96 10.40
CA ALA A 93 -22.29 -6.55 11.74
C ALA A 93 -21.59 -5.29 12.29
N LEU A 94 -20.30 -5.12 12.03
CA LEU A 94 -19.45 -4.11 12.64
C LEU A 94 -18.91 -3.09 11.63
N GLY A 95 -18.92 -3.43 10.35
CA GLY A 95 -18.39 -2.60 9.26
C GLY A 95 -19.33 -1.46 8.89
N SER A 96 -18.81 -0.54 8.10
CA SER A 96 -19.55 0.57 7.49
C SER A 96 -19.80 0.27 6.01
N HIS A 97 -21.04 0.51 5.55
CA HIS A 97 -21.50 0.34 4.16
C HIS A 97 -22.18 1.62 3.69
N SER A 98 -21.57 2.78 3.95
CA SER A 98 -22.13 4.08 3.62
C SER A 98 -21.82 4.49 2.18
N ASP A 99 -22.59 5.44 1.63
CA ASP A 99 -22.31 6.09 0.35
C ASP A 99 -20.87 6.67 0.30
N ALA A 100 -20.34 7.08 1.46
CA ALA A 100 -18.95 7.53 1.56
C ALA A 100 -17.96 6.40 1.36
N ASP A 101 -18.25 5.19 1.85
CA ASP A 101 -17.40 4.01 1.62
C ASP A 101 -17.38 3.62 0.16
N HIS A 102 -18.53 3.68 -0.53
CA HIS A 102 -18.64 3.43 -1.97
C HIS A 102 -17.90 4.46 -2.85
N CYS A 103 -17.51 5.59 -2.29
CA CYS A 103 -16.67 6.58 -2.98
C CYS A 103 -15.19 6.48 -2.56
N TYR A 104 -14.93 6.27 -1.26
CA TYR A 104 -13.59 6.42 -0.68
C TYR A 104 -12.88 5.11 -0.38
N ASN A 105 -13.60 4.03 -0.10
CA ASN A 105 -13.04 2.80 0.47
C ASN A 105 -13.18 1.59 -0.45
N THR A 106 -14.39 1.13 -0.68
CA THR A 106 -14.71 -0.07 -1.46
C THR A 106 -14.08 -0.07 -2.86
N PRO A 107 -14.10 1.03 -3.65
CA PRO A 107 -13.48 1.06 -4.97
C PRO A 107 -11.97 0.81 -4.96
N ARG A 108 -11.28 1.19 -3.88
CA ARG A 108 -9.84 0.93 -3.74
C ARG A 108 -9.56 -0.56 -3.56
N ALA A 109 -10.35 -1.25 -2.72
CA ALA A 109 -10.25 -2.69 -2.56
C ALA A 109 -10.56 -3.43 -3.87
N TRP A 110 -11.67 -3.08 -4.53
CA TRP A 110 -12.03 -3.62 -5.84
C TRP A 110 -10.88 -3.53 -6.85
N TYR A 111 -10.25 -2.35 -6.96
CA TYR A 111 -9.17 -2.17 -7.92
C TYR A 111 -7.92 -3.01 -7.60
N MET A 112 -7.55 -3.13 -6.32
CA MET A 112 -6.43 -3.98 -5.90
C MET A 112 -6.68 -5.45 -6.21
N LEU A 113 -7.86 -5.96 -5.86
CA LEU A 113 -8.28 -7.34 -6.16
C LEU A 113 -8.28 -7.60 -7.66
N ARG A 114 -8.87 -6.69 -8.45
CA ARG A 114 -8.87 -6.74 -9.91
C ARG A 114 -7.47 -6.80 -10.52
N CYS A 115 -6.50 -6.10 -9.95
CA CYS A 115 -5.11 -6.11 -10.44
C CYS A 115 -4.37 -7.41 -10.12
N LEU A 116 -4.62 -8.00 -8.95
CA LEU A 116 -3.91 -9.18 -8.47
C LEU A 116 -4.59 -10.50 -8.92
N ASN A 117 -5.89 -10.46 -9.18
CA ASN A 117 -6.69 -11.59 -9.65
C ASN A 117 -7.55 -11.20 -10.88
N PRO A 118 -6.93 -10.81 -12.01
CA PRO A 118 -7.65 -10.24 -13.16
C PRO A 118 -8.60 -11.22 -13.87
N THR A 119 -8.46 -12.53 -13.66
CA THR A 119 -9.25 -13.56 -14.35
C THR A 119 -10.08 -14.45 -13.42
N THR A 120 -9.89 -14.35 -12.11
CA THR A 120 -10.63 -15.14 -11.11
C THR A 120 -12.11 -14.79 -11.10
N PHE A 121 -12.42 -13.51 -11.31
CA PHE A 121 -13.77 -12.96 -11.38
C PHE A 121 -13.93 -12.08 -12.62
N VAL A 122 -15.18 -11.85 -13.01
CA VAL A 122 -15.53 -10.84 -14.01
C VAL A 122 -15.61 -9.48 -13.33
N TRP A 123 -14.65 -8.59 -13.60
CA TRP A 123 -14.53 -7.29 -12.94
C TRP A 123 -15.17 -6.14 -13.69
N ASP A 124 -15.49 -6.30 -14.97
CA ASP A 124 -15.95 -5.23 -15.84
C ASP A 124 -17.21 -5.66 -16.60
N GLY A 125 -18.05 -4.69 -16.93
CA GLY A 125 -19.25 -4.91 -17.77
C GLY A 125 -20.52 -5.23 -16.96
N PRO A 126 -21.62 -5.51 -17.68
CA PRO A 126 -22.93 -5.71 -17.06
C PRO A 126 -23.05 -7.04 -16.28
N ASP A 127 -22.19 -8.00 -16.56
CA ASP A 127 -22.17 -9.33 -15.91
C ASP A 127 -21.01 -9.43 -14.91
N ALA A 128 -20.51 -8.30 -14.39
CA ALA A 128 -19.43 -8.27 -13.41
C ALA A 128 -19.88 -8.95 -12.10
N ASP A 129 -19.02 -9.86 -11.58
CA ASP A 129 -19.24 -10.48 -10.27
C ASP A 129 -19.15 -9.44 -9.14
N PHE A 130 -18.23 -8.47 -9.30
CA PHE A 130 -18.04 -7.37 -8.36
C PHE A 130 -17.91 -6.04 -9.08
N THR A 131 -18.50 -5.02 -8.51
CA THR A 131 -18.39 -3.62 -8.93
C THR A 131 -17.52 -2.83 -7.94
N PRO A 132 -17.08 -1.60 -8.28
CA PRO A 132 -16.37 -0.76 -7.32
C PRO A 132 -17.12 -0.46 -6.01
N GLU A 133 -18.43 -0.67 -5.98
CA GLU A 133 -19.32 -0.37 -4.86
C GLU A 133 -19.83 -1.63 -4.14
N SER A 134 -19.30 -2.82 -4.49
CA SER A 134 -19.73 -4.09 -3.87
C SER A 134 -19.24 -4.19 -2.43
N ASP A 135 -20.17 -4.45 -1.49
CA ASP A 135 -19.89 -4.59 -0.05
C ASP A 135 -19.35 -5.98 0.32
N ASP A 136 -19.52 -6.95 -0.56
CA ASP A 136 -19.18 -8.36 -0.40
C ASP A 136 -17.84 -8.75 -1.05
N LEU A 137 -16.96 -7.78 -1.30
CA LEU A 137 -15.60 -8.04 -1.81
C LEU A 137 -14.85 -9.02 -0.90
N PRO A 138 -14.13 -10.02 -1.44
CA PRO A 138 -13.36 -10.94 -0.63
C PRO A 138 -12.31 -10.21 0.22
N TRP A 139 -12.21 -10.56 1.51
CA TRP A 139 -11.13 -10.07 2.38
C TRP A 139 -9.78 -10.62 1.96
N CYS A 140 -9.74 -11.90 1.59
CA CYS A 140 -8.54 -12.68 1.37
C CYS A 140 -8.68 -13.48 0.07
N MET A 141 -7.63 -13.50 -0.76
CA MET A 141 -7.60 -14.26 -2.00
C MET A 141 -6.23 -14.91 -2.23
N VAL A 142 -6.24 -16.08 -2.86
CA VAL A 142 -5.02 -16.67 -3.44
C VAL A 142 -4.73 -15.95 -4.76
N PRO A 143 -3.55 -15.33 -4.94
CA PRO A 143 -3.26 -14.60 -6.15
C PRO A 143 -3.04 -15.53 -7.35
N GLU A 144 -3.41 -15.08 -8.55
CA GLU A 144 -3.21 -15.87 -9.79
C GLU A 144 -1.75 -16.11 -10.13
N ARG A 145 -0.85 -15.31 -9.60
CA ARG A 145 0.60 -15.45 -9.70
C ARG A 145 1.27 -14.90 -8.44
N LYS A 146 2.52 -15.28 -8.21
CA LYS A 146 3.28 -14.71 -7.08
C LYS A 146 3.36 -13.19 -7.20
N ILE A 147 3.02 -12.51 -6.11
CA ILE A 147 3.05 -11.06 -6.00
C ILE A 147 4.50 -10.61 -5.75
N THR A 148 4.97 -9.66 -6.54
CA THR A 148 6.27 -9.03 -6.39
C THR A 148 6.17 -7.71 -5.63
N VAL A 149 7.30 -7.14 -5.23
CA VAL A 149 7.36 -5.79 -4.63
C VAL A 149 6.80 -4.75 -5.60
N GLU A 150 7.07 -4.91 -6.90
CA GLU A 150 6.55 -4.04 -7.96
C GLU A 150 5.02 -4.12 -8.08
N ASP A 151 4.44 -5.30 -7.94
CA ASP A 151 2.99 -5.46 -7.92
C ASP A 151 2.36 -4.72 -6.73
N VAL A 152 2.93 -4.88 -5.54
CA VAL A 152 2.48 -4.16 -4.34
C VAL A 152 2.62 -2.65 -4.54
N LYS A 153 3.77 -2.19 -5.05
CA LYS A 153 3.99 -0.76 -5.35
C LYS A 153 2.97 -0.26 -6.37
N TYR A 154 2.71 -1.01 -7.43
CA TYR A 154 1.76 -0.65 -8.48
C TYR A 154 0.34 -0.45 -7.91
N VAL A 155 -0.18 -1.42 -7.16
CA VAL A 155 -1.54 -1.31 -6.60
C VAL A 155 -1.65 -0.21 -5.56
N LEU A 156 -0.64 -0.03 -4.68
CA LEU A 156 -0.62 1.03 -3.66
C LEU A 156 -0.37 2.44 -4.22
N SER A 157 0.00 2.54 -5.48
CA SER A 157 0.21 3.81 -6.21
C SER A 157 -0.90 4.12 -7.18
N SER A 158 -1.88 3.24 -7.32
CA SER A 158 -2.84 3.30 -8.40
C SER A 158 -3.82 4.46 -8.29
N TYR A 159 -4.26 4.90 -9.45
CA TYR A 159 -5.27 5.93 -9.66
C TYR A 159 -6.33 5.45 -10.68
N TYR A 160 -6.65 4.15 -10.63
CA TYR A 160 -7.59 3.48 -11.54
C TYR A 160 -7.15 3.48 -13.01
N GLN A 161 -5.84 3.49 -13.27
CA GLN A 161 -5.30 3.44 -14.62
C GLN A 161 -5.82 2.20 -15.37
N GLY A 162 -6.16 2.40 -16.64
CA GLY A 162 -6.78 1.35 -17.45
C GLY A 162 -8.30 1.18 -17.25
N THR A 163 -8.94 2.03 -16.45
CA THR A 163 -10.40 2.07 -16.25
C THR A 163 -10.99 3.43 -16.64
N GLU A 164 -12.31 3.52 -16.71
CA GLU A 164 -13.03 4.78 -16.95
C GLU A 164 -12.94 5.76 -15.75
N TYR A 165 -12.54 5.29 -14.57
CA TYR A 165 -12.42 6.08 -13.35
C TYR A 165 -11.09 6.83 -13.22
N ASN A 166 -10.12 6.57 -14.10
CA ASN A 166 -8.82 7.22 -14.08
C ASN A 166 -8.95 8.76 -14.18
N PRO A 167 -8.50 9.54 -13.17
CA PRO A 167 -8.64 10.99 -13.17
C PRO A 167 -7.87 11.70 -14.30
N TYR A 168 -6.88 11.05 -14.90
CA TYR A 168 -6.08 11.60 -15.98
C TYR A 168 -6.58 11.20 -17.38
N ASN A 169 -7.70 10.49 -17.51
CA ASN A 169 -8.29 10.15 -18.81
C ASN A 169 -8.61 11.41 -19.61
N ARG A 170 -8.29 11.36 -20.92
CA ARG A 170 -8.53 12.45 -21.88
C ARG A 170 -9.47 12.06 -23.02
N HIS A 171 -9.79 10.78 -23.13
CA HIS A 171 -10.58 10.20 -24.21
C HIS A 171 -11.67 9.30 -23.66
N GLY A 172 -12.68 9.02 -24.47
CA GLY A 172 -13.83 8.21 -24.05
C GLY A 172 -14.86 9.00 -23.26
N ASP A 173 -15.68 8.30 -22.49
CA ASP A 173 -16.63 8.92 -21.56
C ASP A 173 -15.88 9.47 -20.34
N LEU A 174 -15.86 10.78 -20.20
CA LEU A 174 -15.19 11.47 -19.10
C LEU A 174 -16.10 11.74 -17.89
N SER A 175 -17.37 11.32 -17.93
CA SER A 175 -18.35 11.57 -16.87
C SER A 175 -17.97 10.85 -15.56
N ARG A 176 -17.31 9.68 -15.69
CA ARG A 176 -16.89 8.84 -14.54
C ARG A 176 -15.44 9.10 -14.10
N ARG A 177 -14.72 9.99 -14.79
CA ARG A 177 -13.34 10.33 -14.49
C ARG A 177 -13.20 10.94 -13.08
N GLY A 178 -12.36 10.32 -12.24
CA GLY A 178 -12.13 10.78 -10.88
C GLY A 178 -13.33 10.63 -9.95
N MET A 179 -14.29 9.77 -10.28
CA MET A 179 -15.47 9.49 -9.47
C MET A 179 -15.09 8.90 -8.11
N TYR A 180 -14.07 8.06 -8.07
CA TYR A 180 -13.59 7.41 -6.87
C TYR A 180 -12.25 7.97 -6.40
N ARG A 181 -12.03 7.96 -5.09
CA ARG A 181 -10.76 8.36 -4.48
C ARG A 181 -9.65 7.39 -4.86
N PRO A 182 -8.56 7.84 -5.50
CA PRO A 182 -7.44 6.97 -5.84
C PRO A 182 -6.74 6.38 -4.61
N ILE A 183 -6.07 5.24 -4.79
CA ILE A 183 -5.18 4.65 -3.77
C ILE A 183 -3.93 5.53 -3.66
N GLY A 184 -3.29 5.84 -4.80
CA GLY A 184 -2.13 6.74 -4.89
C GLY A 184 -2.49 8.22 -4.77
N ILE A 185 -3.23 8.59 -3.73
CA ILE A 185 -3.68 9.96 -3.51
C ILE A 185 -2.52 10.89 -3.11
N ASN A 186 -2.61 12.16 -3.45
CA ASN A 186 -1.60 13.18 -3.15
C ASN A 186 -1.29 13.36 -1.65
N ARG A 187 -2.18 12.94 -0.76
CA ARG A 187 -2.01 13.02 0.69
C ARG A 187 -1.22 11.86 1.29
N ASN A 188 -0.87 10.86 0.50
CA ASN A 188 -0.01 9.79 0.97
C ASN A 188 1.35 10.38 1.35
N ASN A 189 1.82 10.04 2.55
CA ASN A 189 3.11 10.51 3.04
C ASN A 189 4.22 9.52 2.70
N PHE A 190 3.90 8.23 2.70
CA PHE A 190 4.83 7.16 2.35
C PHE A 190 4.09 5.87 1.94
N VAL A 191 4.81 4.99 1.26
CA VAL A 191 4.52 3.55 1.17
C VAL A 191 5.70 2.83 1.78
N ALA A 192 5.43 1.87 2.66
CA ALA A 192 6.41 0.94 3.19
C ALA A 192 5.96 -0.48 2.85
N ILE A 193 6.87 -1.28 2.30
CA ILE A 193 6.66 -2.70 1.99
C ILE A 193 7.72 -3.48 2.75
N THR A 194 7.32 -4.11 3.85
CA THR A 194 8.21 -4.94 4.64
C THR A 194 8.36 -6.31 3.98
N GLN A 195 9.59 -6.71 3.70
CA GLN A 195 9.92 -7.99 3.10
C GLN A 195 10.78 -8.81 4.06
N LEU A 196 10.31 -10.02 4.41
CA LEU A 196 11.10 -11.02 5.09
C LEU A 196 11.65 -12.03 4.08
N ARG A 197 12.96 -12.34 4.19
CA ARG A 197 13.70 -13.21 3.29
C ARG A 197 14.27 -14.41 4.06
N PRO A 198 13.46 -15.45 4.34
CA PRO A 198 13.87 -16.58 5.19
C PRO A 198 15.07 -17.37 4.66
N TYR A 199 15.37 -17.24 3.38
CA TYR A 199 16.52 -17.86 2.70
C TYR A 199 17.84 -17.12 2.92
N MET A 200 17.82 -15.96 3.58
CA MET A 200 19.00 -15.14 3.88
C MET A 200 19.44 -15.33 5.33
N PRO A 201 20.74 -15.10 5.66
CA PRO A 201 21.18 -15.00 7.05
C PRO A 201 20.40 -13.95 7.83
N HIS A 202 20.25 -14.14 9.14
CA HIS A 202 19.46 -13.29 10.03
C HIS A 202 19.67 -11.78 9.80
N ASP A 203 20.91 -11.34 9.66
CA ASP A 203 21.24 -9.92 9.48
C ASP A 203 20.68 -9.31 8.17
N LEU A 204 20.44 -10.15 7.15
CA LEU A 204 19.95 -9.75 5.84
C LEU A 204 18.46 -10.05 5.62
N GLN A 205 17.76 -10.67 6.58
CA GLN A 205 16.38 -11.15 6.38
C GLN A 205 15.39 -10.01 6.19
N GLY A 206 15.51 -8.94 6.97
CA GLY A 206 14.59 -7.81 6.90
C GLY A 206 15.02 -6.78 5.87
N VAL A 207 14.16 -6.50 4.91
CA VAL A 207 14.28 -5.38 3.97
C VAL A 207 12.99 -4.59 3.97
N GLU A 208 13.09 -3.29 4.07
CA GLU A 208 11.96 -2.38 3.94
C GLU A 208 12.11 -1.57 2.65
N TRP A 209 11.09 -1.67 1.79
CA TRP A 209 11.00 -0.92 0.55
C TRP A 209 10.18 0.35 0.80
N ILE A 210 10.83 1.50 0.71
CA ILE A 210 10.23 2.78 1.10
C ILE A 210 10.11 3.71 -0.09
N ALA A 211 8.92 4.28 -0.28
CA ALA A 211 8.67 5.45 -1.11
C ALA A 211 8.03 6.55 -0.26
N VAL A 212 8.39 7.79 -0.48
CA VAL A 212 7.87 8.93 0.28
C VAL A 212 7.21 9.96 -0.63
N GLY A 213 6.25 10.71 -0.09
CA GLY A 213 5.45 11.67 -0.84
C GLY A 213 4.30 11.00 -1.59
N SER A 214 3.86 11.57 -2.73
CA SER A 214 2.74 11.07 -3.50
C SER A 214 3.11 9.80 -4.27
N ASN A 215 2.45 8.70 -3.95
CA ASN A 215 2.81 7.37 -4.44
C ASN A 215 2.67 7.18 -5.96
N THR A 216 1.82 7.94 -6.62
CA THR A 216 1.69 7.92 -8.09
C THR A 216 2.99 8.33 -8.80
N PHE A 217 3.78 9.22 -8.19
CA PHE A 217 4.93 9.87 -8.82
C PHE A 217 6.28 9.44 -8.24
N ASN A 218 6.30 8.67 -7.16
CA ASN A 218 7.50 8.18 -6.51
C ASN A 218 7.80 6.71 -6.84
N GLU A 219 8.91 6.18 -6.29
CA GLU A 219 9.29 4.78 -6.39
C GLU A 219 9.88 4.27 -5.08
N VAL A 220 9.73 2.97 -4.81
CA VAL A 220 10.28 2.32 -3.63
C VAL A 220 11.78 2.07 -3.76
N VAL A 221 12.48 2.26 -2.65
CA VAL A 221 13.91 1.98 -2.51
C VAL A 221 14.08 0.96 -1.39
N PRO A 222 14.83 -0.15 -1.61
CA PRO A 222 15.08 -1.13 -0.56
C PRO A 222 16.08 -0.60 0.46
N PHE A 223 15.81 -0.84 1.74
CA PHE A 223 16.71 -0.56 2.84
C PHE A 223 16.77 -1.75 3.78
N TYR A 224 17.98 -2.12 4.21
CA TYR A 224 18.14 -3.11 5.27
C TYR A 224 17.62 -2.54 6.59
N THR A 225 17.02 -3.41 7.41
CA THR A 225 16.46 -3.00 8.71
C THR A 225 17.45 -3.15 9.87
N HIS A 226 18.46 -4.01 9.74
CA HIS A 226 19.51 -4.22 10.73
C HIS A 226 20.64 -3.18 10.58
N ILE A 227 20.41 -1.96 11.03
CA ILE A 227 21.30 -0.81 10.84
C ILE A 227 21.49 0.00 12.12
N ASN A 228 22.57 0.79 12.17
CA ASN A 228 22.89 1.68 13.29
C ASN A 228 22.28 3.09 13.10
N ALA A 229 22.07 3.53 11.85
CA ALA A 229 21.57 4.87 11.56
C ALA A 229 20.84 4.90 10.22
N THR A 230 19.77 5.70 10.15
CA THR A 230 19.05 6.01 8.90
C THR A 230 19.81 7.08 8.11
N PRO A 231 19.97 6.93 6.77
CA PRO A 231 20.58 7.97 5.94
C PRO A 231 19.88 9.31 6.10
N ALA A 232 20.66 10.40 6.21
CA ALA A 232 20.12 11.74 6.47
C ALA A 232 19.12 12.21 5.42
N TYR A 233 19.29 11.82 4.16
CA TYR A 233 18.36 12.14 3.07
C TYR A 233 16.94 11.58 3.29
N LEU A 234 16.80 10.44 3.96
CA LEU A 234 15.53 9.85 4.33
C LEU A 234 15.00 10.41 5.67
N ALA A 235 15.89 10.62 6.63
CA ALA A 235 15.54 11.08 7.96
C ALA A 235 15.14 12.56 8.02
N ASN A 236 15.57 13.35 7.04
CA ASN A 236 15.33 14.79 7.00
C ASN A 236 13.89 15.10 6.54
N THR A 237 12.93 15.01 7.47
CA THR A 237 11.52 15.35 7.23
C THR A 237 11.10 16.48 8.16
N THR A 238 11.52 17.69 7.84
CA THR A 238 11.21 18.92 8.59
C THR A 238 10.05 19.69 7.96
N GLY A 239 9.54 20.73 8.63
CA GLY A 239 8.54 21.64 8.08
C GLY A 239 9.08 22.53 6.95
N ASP A 240 10.40 22.65 6.82
CA ASP A 240 11.04 23.48 5.79
C ASP A 240 11.23 22.70 4.49
N VAL A 241 10.72 23.25 3.39
CA VAL A 241 10.84 22.64 2.06
C VAL A 241 12.27 22.71 1.57
N THR A 242 12.83 21.56 1.21
CA THR A 242 14.20 21.44 0.71
C THR A 242 14.38 20.23 -0.18
N THR A 243 15.24 20.31 -1.19
CA THR A 243 15.63 19.15 -2.02
C THR A 243 16.63 18.21 -1.33
N GLU A 244 17.16 18.61 -0.17
CA GLU A 244 17.99 17.76 0.70
C GLU A 244 17.19 16.70 1.47
N SER A 245 15.88 16.65 1.28
CA SER A 245 14.94 15.69 1.85
C SER A 245 14.29 14.86 0.78
N PHE A 246 14.34 13.53 0.90
CA PHE A 246 13.69 12.62 -0.03
C PHE A 246 12.16 12.86 -0.08
N TYR A 247 11.57 13.14 1.08
CA TYR A 247 10.15 13.48 1.18
C TYR A 247 9.82 14.75 0.38
N TRP A 248 10.52 15.87 0.65
CA TRP A 248 10.20 17.13 0.00
C TRP A 248 10.55 17.15 -1.49
N ALA A 249 11.65 16.50 -1.91
CA ALA A 249 11.99 16.37 -3.32
C ALA A 249 10.87 15.64 -4.10
N ASN A 250 10.36 14.51 -3.56
CA ASN A 250 9.22 13.80 -4.17
C ASN A 250 7.92 14.60 -4.11
N ARG A 251 7.66 15.37 -3.03
CA ARG A 251 6.48 16.25 -2.95
C ARG A 251 6.50 17.36 -3.99
N ILE A 252 7.66 17.96 -4.23
CA ILE A 252 7.84 19.00 -5.27
C ILE A 252 7.61 18.40 -6.66
N VAL A 253 8.22 17.24 -6.95
CA VAL A 253 7.99 16.51 -8.19
C VAL A 253 6.50 16.25 -8.41
N ALA A 254 5.83 15.68 -7.40
CA ALA A 254 4.42 15.33 -7.50
C ALA A 254 3.53 16.56 -7.73
N ALA A 255 3.77 17.66 -7.04
CA ALA A 255 2.99 18.89 -7.17
C ALA A 255 3.05 19.47 -8.59
N MET A 256 4.20 19.36 -9.26
CA MET A 256 4.35 19.79 -10.65
C MET A 256 3.82 18.75 -11.63
N ALA A 257 4.13 17.48 -11.42
CA ALA A 257 3.76 16.39 -12.32
C ALA A 257 2.25 16.16 -12.38
N ASP A 258 1.52 16.31 -11.25
CA ASP A 258 0.07 16.19 -11.21
C ASP A 258 -0.61 17.24 -12.10
N ALA A 259 -0.21 18.50 -11.99
CA ALA A 259 -0.74 19.60 -12.79
C ALA A 259 -0.40 19.47 -14.28
N HIS A 260 0.72 18.83 -14.62
CA HIS A 260 1.25 18.68 -15.98
C HIS A 260 1.42 17.19 -16.36
N TYR A 261 0.48 16.36 -15.92
CA TYR A 261 0.58 14.90 -15.98
C TYR A 261 1.04 14.35 -17.34
N PRO A 262 0.46 14.74 -18.49
CA PRO A 262 0.88 14.15 -19.76
C PRO A 262 2.28 14.53 -20.23
N ALA A 263 2.71 15.75 -19.89
CA ALA A 263 4.07 16.22 -20.22
C ALA A 263 5.13 15.56 -19.32
N CYS A 264 4.75 15.19 -18.09
CA CYS A 264 5.66 14.65 -17.07
C CYS A 264 5.68 13.11 -17.00
N LEU A 265 4.62 12.43 -17.46
CA LEU A 265 4.43 10.99 -17.30
C LEU A 265 5.65 10.16 -17.71
N ALA A 266 6.17 10.39 -18.92
CA ALA A 266 7.31 9.64 -19.44
C ALA A 266 8.60 9.84 -18.61
N HIS A 267 8.76 10.99 -17.95
CA HIS A 267 9.89 11.23 -17.05
C HIS A 267 9.71 10.48 -15.74
N VAL A 268 8.49 10.46 -15.20
CA VAL A 268 8.14 9.71 -13.99
C VAL A 268 8.33 8.21 -14.20
N GLU A 269 7.79 7.63 -15.27
CA GLU A 269 7.93 6.21 -15.58
C GLU A 269 9.40 5.78 -15.75
N ARG A 270 10.20 6.59 -16.45
CA ARG A 270 11.65 6.32 -16.58
C ARG A 270 12.39 6.38 -15.24
N TYR A 271 12.01 7.31 -14.38
CA TYR A 271 12.56 7.40 -13.03
C TYR A 271 12.19 6.17 -12.21
N GLN A 272 10.92 5.78 -12.20
CA GLN A 272 10.43 4.60 -11.48
C GLN A 272 11.19 3.35 -11.93
N LEU A 273 11.30 3.11 -13.23
CA LEU A 273 12.06 1.99 -13.78
C LEU A 273 13.55 2.04 -13.40
N ALA A 274 14.17 3.22 -13.48
CA ALA A 274 15.60 3.39 -13.18
C ALA A 274 15.90 3.17 -11.69
N LEU A 275 15.01 3.65 -10.80
CA LEU A 275 15.21 3.54 -9.36
C LEU A 275 14.94 2.11 -8.87
N SER A 276 13.85 1.48 -9.32
CA SER A 276 13.55 0.07 -9.03
C SER A 276 14.69 -0.84 -9.50
N THR A 277 15.11 -0.72 -10.77
CA THR A 277 16.23 -1.50 -11.32
C THR A 277 17.51 -1.31 -10.51
N ALA A 278 17.84 -0.07 -10.16
CA ALA A 278 19.04 0.23 -9.36
C ALA A 278 18.94 -0.35 -7.94
N GLY A 279 17.76 -0.25 -7.31
CA GLY A 279 17.49 -0.80 -5.99
C GLY A 279 17.74 -2.31 -5.94
N HIS A 280 17.12 -3.06 -6.83
CA HIS A 280 17.32 -4.51 -6.93
C HIS A 280 18.78 -4.91 -7.23
N ALA A 281 19.42 -4.23 -8.18
CA ALA A 281 20.81 -4.53 -8.54
C ALA A 281 21.77 -4.25 -7.37
N MET A 282 21.54 -3.17 -6.63
CA MET A 282 22.37 -2.82 -5.47
C MET A 282 22.11 -3.77 -4.30
N LEU A 283 20.85 -4.09 -4.00
CA LEU A 283 20.49 -5.06 -2.96
C LEU A 283 21.17 -6.41 -3.22
N LYS A 284 21.01 -6.95 -4.44
CA LYS A 284 21.65 -8.20 -4.84
C LYS A 284 23.16 -8.14 -4.67
N ARG A 285 23.81 -7.08 -5.13
CA ARG A 285 25.28 -6.90 -4.99
C ARG A 285 25.71 -6.88 -3.54
N PHE A 286 25.02 -6.18 -2.67
CA PHE A 286 25.34 -6.09 -1.24
C PHE A 286 25.16 -7.45 -0.54
N ASP A 287 24.06 -8.16 -0.85
CA ASP A 287 23.85 -9.52 -0.37
C ASP A 287 25.00 -10.46 -0.79
N GLU A 288 25.38 -10.46 -2.06
CA GLU A 288 26.47 -11.30 -2.58
C GLU A 288 27.83 -10.96 -1.92
N GLN A 289 28.11 -9.66 -1.70
CA GLN A 289 29.34 -9.21 -1.01
C GLN A 289 29.38 -9.69 0.44
N TYR A 290 28.27 -9.52 1.18
CA TYR A 290 28.18 -9.96 2.57
C TYR A 290 28.29 -11.49 2.68
N LEU A 291 27.63 -12.23 1.82
CA LEU A 291 27.69 -13.70 1.83
C LEU A 291 29.09 -14.25 1.49
N ALA A 292 29.83 -13.57 0.62
CA ALA A 292 31.19 -13.94 0.27
C ALA A 292 32.21 -13.67 1.39
N ALA A 293 32.00 -12.62 2.17
CA ALA A 293 32.88 -12.20 3.27
C ALA A 293 32.05 -11.49 4.36
N PRO A 294 31.39 -12.25 5.27
CA PRO A 294 30.58 -11.67 6.33
C PRO A 294 31.40 -10.71 7.20
N GLU A 295 30.89 -9.50 7.34
CA GLU A 295 31.51 -8.48 8.19
C GLU A 295 31.28 -8.78 9.67
N LYS A 296 32.25 -8.43 10.51
CA LYS A 296 32.13 -8.62 11.98
C LYS A 296 31.06 -7.70 12.59
N ASP A 297 30.87 -6.52 12.01
CA ASP A 297 29.82 -5.57 12.37
C ASP A 297 28.85 -5.45 11.19
N ALA A 298 27.88 -6.34 11.15
CA ALA A 298 26.85 -6.40 10.13
C ALA A 298 26.06 -5.08 10.05
N ALA A 299 25.71 -4.50 11.19
CA ALA A 299 24.90 -3.28 11.24
C ALA A 299 25.65 -2.07 10.66
N ALA A 300 26.97 -1.96 10.90
CA ALA A 300 27.77 -0.90 10.29
C ALA A 300 27.91 -1.07 8.78
N TYR A 301 28.12 -2.30 8.29
CA TYR A 301 28.15 -2.61 6.87
C TYR A 301 26.81 -2.26 6.19
N LEU A 302 25.69 -2.71 6.74
CA LEU A 302 24.37 -2.48 6.18
C LEU A 302 23.95 -1.01 6.24
N THR A 303 24.40 -0.27 7.27
CA THR A 303 24.26 1.20 7.33
C THR A 303 24.98 1.87 6.15
N ALA A 304 26.19 1.43 5.82
CA ALA A 304 26.93 1.95 4.67
C ALA A 304 26.28 1.56 3.32
N CYS A 305 25.68 0.38 3.21
CA CYS A 305 24.87 -0.04 2.06
C CYS A 305 23.65 0.86 1.88
N ASN A 306 22.90 1.12 2.96
CA ASN A 306 21.73 2.01 2.94
C ASN A 306 22.12 3.43 2.54
N GLN A 307 23.28 3.92 2.97
CA GLN A 307 23.77 5.24 2.51
C GLN A 307 23.97 5.27 0.99
N GLN A 308 24.56 4.23 0.40
CA GLN A 308 24.74 4.16 -1.05
C GLN A 308 23.40 4.10 -1.80
N LEU A 309 22.40 3.39 -1.26
CA LEU A 309 21.03 3.34 -1.81
C LEU A 309 20.39 4.73 -1.77
N ALA A 310 20.50 5.43 -0.64
CA ALA A 310 20.01 6.79 -0.48
C ALA A 310 20.67 7.78 -1.45
N ASP A 311 21.98 7.69 -1.63
CA ASP A 311 22.74 8.54 -2.57
C ASP A 311 22.29 8.28 -4.02
N LYS A 312 22.04 7.01 -4.37
CA LYS A 312 21.49 6.64 -5.69
C LYS A 312 20.08 7.17 -5.90
N ALA A 313 19.22 7.03 -4.90
CA ALA A 313 17.85 7.57 -4.93
C ALA A 313 17.88 9.10 -5.10
N ARG A 314 18.70 9.81 -4.32
CA ARG A 314 18.88 11.26 -4.43
C ARG A 314 19.24 11.67 -5.85
N LYS A 315 20.29 11.06 -6.42
CA LYS A 315 20.75 11.38 -7.78
C LYS A 315 19.65 11.24 -8.84
N LEU A 316 18.85 10.17 -8.76
CA LEU A 316 17.76 9.92 -9.70
C LEU A 316 16.58 10.87 -9.47
N THR A 317 16.27 11.20 -8.22
CA THR A 317 15.22 12.16 -7.88
C THR A 317 15.56 13.58 -8.32
N ASP A 318 16.82 14.01 -8.18
CA ASP A 318 17.31 15.32 -8.65
C ASP A 318 17.20 15.43 -10.19
N ASP A 319 17.55 14.36 -10.92
CA ASP A 319 17.38 14.29 -12.38
C ASP A 319 15.91 14.37 -12.80
N LEU A 320 15.02 13.63 -12.09
CA LEU A 320 13.57 13.71 -12.32
C LEU A 320 13.04 15.12 -12.05
N LEU A 321 13.40 15.71 -10.91
CA LEU A 321 12.99 17.05 -10.53
C LEU A 321 13.35 18.09 -11.60
N SER A 322 14.58 18.01 -12.13
CA SER A 322 15.04 18.89 -13.22
C SER A 322 14.18 18.75 -14.47
N LYS A 323 13.84 17.51 -14.87
CA LYS A 323 13.04 17.23 -16.09
C LYS A 323 11.57 17.66 -15.92
N VAL A 324 10.99 17.38 -14.76
CA VAL A 324 9.61 17.75 -14.46
C VAL A 324 9.47 19.28 -14.37
N LEU A 325 10.39 19.96 -13.69
CA LEU A 325 10.40 21.41 -13.62
C LEU A 325 10.54 22.05 -15.02
N PHE A 326 11.43 21.51 -15.85
CA PHE A 326 11.54 21.98 -17.23
C PHE A 326 10.22 21.84 -17.98
N SER A 327 9.61 20.65 -17.99
CA SER A 327 8.34 20.40 -18.69
C SER A 327 7.21 21.30 -18.16
N ALA A 328 7.08 21.45 -16.84
CA ALA A 328 6.07 22.30 -16.23
C ALA A 328 6.30 23.79 -16.58
N SER A 329 7.54 24.25 -16.62
CA SER A 329 7.88 25.65 -16.94
C SER A 329 7.55 26.01 -18.40
N MET A 330 7.63 25.05 -19.30
CA MET A 330 7.25 25.26 -20.71
C MET A 330 5.74 25.37 -20.93
N GLU A 331 4.92 24.90 -19.99
CA GLU A 331 3.48 24.99 -20.02
C GLU A 331 2.91 26.17 -19.19
N MET A 332 3.77 27.02 -18.65
CA MET A 332 3.38 28.15 -17.78
C MET A 332 2.65 29.24 -18.58
N LYS A 333 1.51 29.70 -18.10
CA LYS A 333 0.61 30.61 -18.81
C LYS A 333 0.37 31.96 -18.11
N ASN A 334 1.13 32.34 -17.08
CA ASN A 334 1.01 33.62 -16.37
C ASN A 334 -0.43 34.03 -15.96
N GLY A 335 -1.33 33.07 -15.78
CA GLY A 335 -2.71 33.32 -15.33
C GLY A 335 -3.67 33.86 -16.40
N PHE A 336 -3.28 33.98 -17.68
CA PHE A 336 -4.17 34.36 -18.77
C PHE A 336 -4.15 33.35 -19.94
N ALA A 337 -5.23 33.38 -20.76
CA ALA A 337 -5.48 32.37 -21.78
C ALA A 337 -4.69 32.56 -23.08
N ARG A 338 -4.04 33.69 -23.29
CA ARG A 338 -3.22 33.98 -24.47
C ARG A 338 -1.78 33.57 -24.21
N SER A 339 -1.18 32.84 -25.13
CA SER A 339 0.24 32.57 -25.16
C SER A 339 0.91 33.32 -26.31
N ASP A 340 2.16 33.68 -26.15
CA ASP A 340 2.96 34.38 -27.18
C ASP A 340 3.56 33.41 -28.22
N SER A 341 3.13 32.17 -28.21
CA SER A 341 3.54 31.12 -29.17
C SER A 341 2.40 30.67 -30.06
#